data_30d43b68f4f3966f4f11c6f15e7a8563
#
_entry.id   30d43b68f4f3966f4f11c6f15e7a8563
#
_cell.length_a   1.000
_cell.length_b   1.000
_cell.length_c   1.000
_cell.angle_alpha   90.00
_cell.angle_beta   90.00
_cell.angle_gamma   90.00
#
_symmetry.space_group_name_H-M   'P 1'
#
loop_
_entity.id
_entity.type
_entity.pdbx_description
1 polymer ?
#
loop_
_entity_poly.entity_id
_entity_poly.type
_entity_poly.pdbx_seq_one_letter_code
_entity_poly.pdbx_strand_id
1 'polypeptide(L)'
;LKKAGVGVAAIVDLRDNPTGPVIDEARALGIEVNFGRAVIRAGGKLRVSSMTVQPKNGGGERTIPVDAILMSAGWTPSVHLFSQSRGKVAFNDETKRFVPGAYAQDCVSVGACNGTDGLSATIDEAYAAGAKAAKDAGVKNAGADTVKGAKPKVDASESWSRGMLGAAPGAG
;
A
#
# COMPACT_ATOMS: atom_id res chain seq x y z
N LEU A 1 -11.14 13.79 9.37
CA LEU A 1 -10.60 14.43 10.57
C LEU A 1 -10.86 15.93 10.54
N LYS A 2 -10.33 16.70 9.59
CA LYS A 2 -10.49 18.17 9.52
C LYS A 2 -11.96 18.58 9.55
N LYS A 3 -12.83 17.95 8.74
CA LYS A 3 -14.27 18.18 8.71
C LYS A 3 -14.98 17.83 10.03
N ALA A 4 -14.39 16.98 10.85
CA ALA A 4 -14.88 16.62 12.18
C ALA A 4 -14.33 17.49 13.30
N GLY A 5 -13.66 18.61 12.97
CA GLY A 5 -13.14 19.55 13.94
C GLY A 5 -11.74 19.20 14.50
N VAL A 6 -11.11 18.13 14.02
CA VAL A 6 -9.74 17.77 14.45
C VAL A 6 -8.73 18.68 13.75
N GLY A 7 -7.83 19.27 14.51
CA GLY A 7 -6.71 20.05 13.98
C GLY A 7 -5.72 19.13 13.25
N VAL A 8 -5.54 19.30 11.94
CA VAL A 8 -4.54 18.58 11.16
C VAL A 8 -3.37 19.52 10.91
N ALA A 9 -2.25 19.29 11.59
CA ALA A 9 -1.07 20.15 11.52
C ALA A 9 -0.35 19.99 10.19
N ALA A 10 -0.13 18.76 9.74
CA ALA A 10 0.52 18.46 8.47
C ALA A 10 0.20 17.04 7.98
N ILE A 11 0.34 16.85 6.68
CA ILE A 11 0.47 15.54 6.02
C ILE A 11 1.93 15.41 5.57
N VAL A 12 2.56 14.28 5.89
CA VAL A 12 3.94 13.98 5.48
C VAL A 12 3.92 12.76 4.57
N ASP A 13 4.49 12.89 3.38
CA ASP A 13 4.50 11.84 2.37
C ASP A 13 5.91 11.66 1.80
N LEU A 14 6.40 10.44 1.76
CA LEU A 14 7.71 10.09 1.23
C LEU A 14 7.82 10.25 -0.29
N ARG A 15 6.72 10.26 -1.00
CA ARG A 15 6.70 10.44 -2.45
C ARG A 15 7.07 11.86 -2.83
N ASP A 16 7.78 12.04 -3.96
CA ASP A 16 8.30 13.35 -4.40
C ASP A 16 7.21 14.18 -5.03
N ASN A 17 6.18 14.13 -5.21
CA ASN A 17 5.14 14.97 -5.82
C ASN A 17 3.91 14.15 -6.26
N PRO A 18 3.31 13.45 -5.32
CA PRO A 18 2.10 12.70 -5.64
C PRO A 18 0.98 13.67 -6.05
N THR A 19 0.16 13.23 -6.98
CA THR A 19 -1.03 13.95 -7.46
C THR A 19 -2.28 13.12 -7.20
N GLY A 20 -3.42 13.75 -7.16
CA GLY A 20 -4.70 13.09 -7.05
C GLY A 20 -5.71 13.84 -6.18
N PRO A 21 -7.00 13.47 -6.28
CA PRO A 21 -8.10 14.22 -5.68
C PRO A 21 -8.00 14.34 -4.15
N VAL A 22 -7.43 13.34 -3.47
CA VAL A 22 -7.24 13.37 -2.00
C VAL A 22 -6.24 14.45 -1.59
N ILE A 23 -5.19 14.65 -2.41
CA ILE A 23 -4.18 15.67 -2.16
C ILE A 23 -4.75 17.05 -2.41
N ASP A 24 -5.51 17.20 -3.48
CA ASP A 24 -6.16 18.46 -3.83
C ASP A 24 -7.20 18.85 -2.76
N GLU A 25 -7.96 17.87 -2.24
CA GLU A 25 -8.87 18.10 -1.11
C GLU A 25 -8.11 18.53 0.16
N ALA A 26 -6.98 17.91 0.48
CA ALA A 26 -6.17 18.28 1.63
C ALA A 26 -5.68 19.73 1.53
N ARG A 27 -5.22 20.14 0.36
CA ARG A 27 -4.80 21.53 0.08
C ARG A 27 -5.96 22.50 0.17
N ALA A 28 -7.10 22.15 -0.40
CA ALA A 28 -8.32 22.97 -0.34
C ALA A 28 -8.83 23.18 1.11
N LEU A 29 -8.57 22.20 1.99
CA LEU A 29 -8.86 22.31 3.42
C LEU A 29 -7.79 23.10 4.20
N GLY A 30 -6.79 23.66 3.53
CA GLY A 30 -5.70 24.41 4.15
C GLY A 30 -4.76 23.56 4.98
N ILE A 31 -4.64 22.26 4.68
CA ILE A 31 -3.70 21.37 5.38
C ILE A 31 -2.33 21.49 4.70
N GLU A 32 -1.30 21.68 5.51
CA GLU A 32 0.08 21.66 5.02
C GLU A 32 0.44 20.26 4.54
N VAL A 33 0.91 20.12 3.29
CA VAL A 33 1.34 18.85 2.72
C VAL A 33 2.82 18.90 2.42
N ASN A 34 3.59 18.03 3.05
CA ASN A 34 5.05 17.93 2.94
C ASN A 34 5.43 16.66 2.15
N PHE A 35 5.80 16.82 0.89
CA PHE A 35 6.26 15.76 0.01
C PHE A 35 7.76 15.52 0.09
N GLY A 36 8.20 14.29 -0.26
CA GLY A 36 9.60 13.90 -0.23
C GLY A 36 10.22 13.97 1.16
N ARG A 37 9.41 13.87 2.20
CA ARG A 37 9.85 13.97 3.59
C ARG A 37 9.43 12.75 4.39
N ALA A 38 10.24 12.40 5.38
CA ALA A 38 9.97 11.34 6.36
C ALA A 38 9.79 11.92 7.75
N VAL A 39 8.96 11.29 8.57
CA VAL A 39 8.97 11.49 10.01
C VAL A 39 10.12 10.67 10.59
N ILE A 40 11.11 11.33 11.17
CA ILE A 40 12.33 10.69 11.68
C ILE A 40 12.34 10.56 13.19
N ARG A 41 11.50 11.33 13.88
CA ARG A 41 11.46 11.31 15.35
C ARG A 41 10.10 11.80 15.86
N ALA A 42 9.62 11.14 16.91
CA ALA A 42 8.54 11.64 17.76
C ALA A 42 9.13 12.15 19.07
N GLY A 43 8.72 13.34 19.48
CA GLY A 43 9.11 13.95 20.77
C GLY A 43 7.98 13.90 21.77
N GLY A 44 8.35 13.92 23.07
CA GLY A 44 7.42 13.92 24.20
C GLY A 44 7.92 13.01 25.32
N LYS A 45 7.31 13.10 26.48
CA LYS A 45 7.69 12.30 27.66
C LYS A 45 6.65 11.24 28.00
N LEU A 46 5.43 11.63 28.30
CA LEU A 46 4.30 10.73 28.61
C LEU A 46 3.38 10.53 27.42
N ARG A 47 3.39 11.46 26.50
CA ARG A 47 2.62 11.45 25.24
C ARG A 47 3.40 12.19 24.18
N VAL A 48 3.05 11.97 22.93
CA VAL A 48 3.60 12.74 21.82
C VAL A 48 3.27 14.23 21.99
N SER A 49 4.27 15.08 21.81
CA SER A 49 4.12 16.53 21.82
C SER A 49 4.71 17.20 20.57
N SER A 50 5.46 16.44 19.77
CA SER A 50 6.02 16.92 18.51
C SER A 50 6.37 15.78 17.58
N MET A 51 6.49 16.06 16.29
CA MET A 51 7.15 15.20 15.31
C MET A 51 8.26 15.99 14.61
N THR A 52 9.36 15.33 14.29
CA THR A 52 10.43 15.89 13.47
C THR A 52 10.40 15.27 12.10
N VAL A 53 10.38 16.09 11.06
CA VAL A 53 10.37 15.69 9.67
C VAL A 53 11.67 16.13 8.99
N GLN A 54 12.14 15.32 8.03
CA GLN A 54 13.34 15.57 7.26
C GLN A 54 13.12 15.20 5.80
N PRO A 55 13.74 15.90 4.83
CA PRO A 55 13.78 15.45 3.44
C PRO A 55 14.38 14.04 3.36
N LYS A 56 13.81 13.18 2.52
CA LYS A 56 14.29 11.78 2.36
C LYS A 56 15.75 11.68 1.90
N ASN A 57 16.26 12.71 1.24
CA ASN A 57 17.65 12.80 0.77
C ASN A 57 18.59 13.46 1.80
N GLY A 58 18.14 13.60 3.04
CA GLY A 58 18.88 14.31 4.08
C GLY A 58 18.69 15.83 4.01
N GLY A 59 19.21 16.54 5.00
CA GLY A 59 19.12 18.01 5.09
C GLY A 59 18.26 18.49 6.25
N GLY A 60 17.80 19.73 6.19
CA GLY A 60 17.18 20.41 7.32
C GLY A 60 16.00 19.70 7.96
N GLU A 61 16.14 19.38 9.22
CA GLU A 61 15.06 18.90 10.08
C GLU A 61 14.07 20.02 10.41
N ARG A 62 12.80 19.67 10.51
CA ARG A 62 11.76 20.57 10.98
C ARG A 62 10.92 19.88 12.05
N THR A 63 10.77 20.49 13.19
CA THR A 63 9.91 20.00 14.27
C THR A 63 8.54 20.67 14.20
N ILE A 64 7.48 19.87 14.23
CA ILE A 64 6.09 20.30 14.17
C ILE A 64 5.42 19.89 15.48
N PRO A 65 4.82 20.81 16.23
CA PRO A 65 4.06 20.49 17.44
C PRO A 65 2.81 19.69 17.08
N VAL A 66 2.62 18.53 17.70
CA VAL A 66 1.47 17.65 17.50
C VAL A 66 1.21 16.85 18.79
N ASP A 67 -0.01 16.50 19.06
CA ASP A 67 -0.42 15.65 20.18
C ASP A 67 -0.76 14.21 19.74
N ALA A 68 -0.84 13.96 18.42
CA ALA A 68 -0.99 12.65 17.84
C ALA A 68 -0.26 12.55 16.50
N ILE A 69 0.27 11.36 16.17
CA ILE A 69 0.84 11.02 14.88
C ILE A 69 0.07 9.81 14.35
N LEU A 70 -0.57 9.99 13.20
CA LEU A 70 -1.29 8.94 12.49
C LEU A 70 -0.39 8.41 11.37
N MET A 71 -0.15 7.10 11.37
CA MET A 71 0.73 6.47 10.39
C MET A 71 -0.09 5.63 9.39
N SER A 72 0.18 5.81 8.12
CA SER A 72 -0.40 5.02 7.03
C SER A 72 0.70 4.72 6.02
N ALA A 73 1.55 3.74 6.36
CA ALA A 73 2.75 3.42 5.59
C ALA A 73 2.51 2.46 4.41
N GLY A 74 1.29 1.99 4.22
CA GLY A 74 0.91 1.04 3.16
C GLY A 74 0.36 -0.26 3.70
N TRP A 75 0.10 -1.20 2.79
CA TRP A 75 -0.51 -2.48 3.08
C TRP A 75 0.51 -3.60 2.90
N THR A 76 0.49 -4.56 3.80
CA THR A 76 1.30 -5.78 3.71
C THR A 76 0.43 -6.92 3.20
N PRO A 77 0.87 -7.73 2.23
CA PRO A 77 0.15 -8.91 1.79
C PRO A 77 -0.16 -9.86 2.95
N SER A 78 -1.39 -10.37 3.00
CA SER A 78 -1.80 -11.34 4.01
C SER A 78 -1.38 -12.75 3.58
N VAL A 79 -0.14 -13.12 3.87
CA VAL A 79 0.46 -14.40 3.45
C VAL A 79 0.25 -15.55 4.43
N HIS A 80 -0.65 -15.41 5.41
CA HIS A 80 -0.82 -16.38 6.49
C HIS A 80 -1.28 -17.76 5.98
N LEU A 81 -2.32 -17.79 5.14
CA LEU A 81 -2.83 -19.05 4.57
C LEU A 81 -1.81 -19.70 3.63
N PHE A 82 -1.11 -18.88 2.84
CA PHE A 82 0.00 -19.34 2.02
C PHE A 82 1.10 -20.02 2.87
N SER A 83 1.49 -19.37 3.97
CA SER A 83 2.50 -19.94 4.88
C SER A 83 2.01 -21.23 5.57
N GLN A 84 0.74 -21.29 5.93
CA GLN A 84 0.15 -22.51 6.50
C GLN A 84 0.11 -23.68 5.50
N SER A 85 -0.01 -23.40 4.21
CA SER A 85 0.13 -24.42 3.16
C SER A 85 1.59 -24.82 2.88
N ARG A 86 2.53 -24.50 3.79
CA ARG A 86 3.96 -24.72 3.70
C ARG A 86 4.67 -23.94 2.58
N GLY A 87 4.01 -22.94 2.02
CA GLY A 87 4.62 -22.01 1.07
C GLY A 87 5.71 -21.17 1.73
N LYS A 88 6.74 -20.84 0.98
CA LYS A 88 7.84 -19.99 1.45
C LYS A 88 7.65 -18.58 0.93
N VAL A 89 7.52 -17.62 1.82
CA VAL A 89 7.45 -16.20 1.46
C VAL A 89 8.77 -15.72 0.90
N ALA A 90 8.69 -14.76 -0.03
CA ALA A 90 9.83 -14.07 -0.60
C ALA A 90 9.73 -12.59 -0.29
N PHE A 91 10.85 -11.94 -0.06
CA PHE A 91 10.88 -10.48 0.07
C PHE A 91 11.00 -9.84 -1.30
N ASN A 92 10.12 -8.92 -1.61
CA ASN A 92 10.15 -8.15 -2.85
C ASN A 92 10.83 -6.80 -2.56
N ASP A 93 12.03 -6.61 -3.11
CA ASP A 93 12.84 -5.41 -2.89
C ASP A 93 12.24 -4.15 -3.49
N GLU A 94 11.47 -4.27 -4.54
CA GLU A 94 10.84 -3.14 -5.22
C GLU A 94 9.68 -2.57 -4.41
N THR A 95 8.83 -3.46 -3.88
CA THR A 95 7.66 -3.08 -3.09
C THR A 95 7.92 -3.07 -1.59
N LYS A 96 9.12 -3.54 -1.15
CA LYS A 96 9.52 -3.67 0.26
C LYS A 96 8.50 -4.45 1.11
N ARG A 97 7.97 -5.54 0.54
CA ARG A 97 6.94 -6.38 1.17
C ARG A 97 7.27 -7.86 1.01
N PHE A 98 6.79 -8.67 1.96
CA PHE A 98 6.79 -10.12 1.79
C PHE A 98 5.59 -10.54 0.94
N VAL A 99 5.84 -11.36 -0.06
CA VAL A 99 4.85 -11.90 -1.00
C VAL A 99 4.95 -13.43 -1.04
N PRO A 100 3.94 -14.15 -1.56
CA PRO A 100 4.06 -15.56 -1.86
C PRO A 100 5.25 -15.82 -2.79
N GLY A 101 6.10 -16.77 -2.42
CA GLY A 101 7.24 -17.21 -3.21
C GLY A 101 7.03 -18.64 -3.72
N ALA A 102 7.80 -19.61 -3.19
CA ALA A 102 7.69 -21.01 -3.60
C ALA A 102 6.46 -21.69 -2.98
N TYR A 103 5.61 -22.26 -3.81
CA TYR A 103 4.44 -23.04 -3.41
C TYR A 103 4.83 -24.48 -3.08
N ALA A 104 4.27 -25.04 -2.03
CA ALA A 104 4.45 -26.44 -1.64
C ALA A 104 3.25 -27.33 -1.99
N GLN A 105 2.13 -26.74 -2.35
CA GLN A 105 0.88 -27.39 -2.72
C GLN A 105 0.31 -26.75 -4.01
N ASP A 106 -0.59 -27.46 -4.67
CA ASP A 106 -1.31 -26.95 -5.83
C ASP A 106 -2.33 -25.89 -5.40
N CYS A 107 -1.82 -24.69 -5.18
CA CYS A 107 -2.60 -23.52 -4.84
C CYS A 107 -2.03 -22.29 -5.52
N VAL A 108 -2.80 -21.22 -5.59
CA VAL A 108 -2.36 -19.92 -6.10
C VAL A 108 -2.92 -18.81 -5.23
N SER A 109 -2.09 -17.83 -4.94
CA SER A 109 -2.49 -16.58 -4.28
C SER A 109 -2.80 -15.53 -5.33
N VAL A 110 -3.87 -14.77 -5.15
CA VAL A 110 -4.29 -13.71 -6.09
C VAL A 110 -4.65 -12.44 -5.33
N GLY A 111 -4.53 -11.29 -5.98
CA GLY A 111 -4.89 -10.00 -5.42
C GLY A 111 -3.94 -9.52 -4.33
N ALA A 112 -4.46 -8.81 -3.35
CA ALA A 112 -3.64 -8.16 -2.33
C ALA A 112 -2.76 -9.15 -1.53
N CYS A 113 -3.20 -10.39 -1.32
CA CYS A 113 -2.38 -11.41 -0.65
C CYS A 113 -1.21 -11.90 -1.52
N ASN A 114 -1.27 -11.69 -2.84
CA ASN A 114 -0.15 -11.94 -3.77
C ASN A 114 0.72 -10.69 -4.00
N GLY A 115 0.37 -9.57 -3.39
CA GLY A 115 1.03 -8.29 -3.60
C GLY A 115 0.53 -7.51 -4.81
N THR A 116 -0.56 -7.96 -5.45
CA THR A 116 -1.20 -7.26 -6.55
C THR A 116 -2.10 -6.17 -5.99
N ASP A 117 -1.72 -4.92 -6.24
CA ASP A 117 -2.46 -3.74 -5.82
C ASP A 117 -3.39 -3.25 -6.95
N GLY A 118 -4.48 -2.63 -6.56
CA GLY A 118 -5.48 -2.11 -7.47
C GLY A 118 -6.57 -3.12 -7.84
N LEU A 119 -7.82 -2.65 -7.82
CA LEU A 119 -8.99 -3.50 -8.01
C LEU A 119 -9.03 -4.13 -9.41
N SER A 120 -8.71 -3.36 -10.45
CA SER A 120 -8.69 -3.87 -11.83
C SER A 120 -7.68 -5.00 -12.00
N ALA A 121 -6.43 -4.80 -11.54
CA ALA A 121 -5.38 -5.81 -11.63
C ALA A 121 -5.72 -7.06 -10.82
N THR A 122 -6.30 -6.89 -9.63
CA THR A 122 -6.77 -8.01 -8.79
C THR A 122 -7.85 -8.84 -9.48
N ILE A 123 -8.80 -8.18 -10.15
CA ILE A 123 -9.85 -8.87 -10.89
C ILE A 123 -9.27 -9.62 -12.09
N ASP A 124 -8.35 -9.01 -12.84
CA ASP A 124 -7.68 -9.65 -13.97
C ASP A 124 -6.93 -10.91 -13.55
N GLU A 125 -6.15 -10.80 -12.48
CA GLU A 125 -5.40 -11.91 -11.90
C GLU A 125 -6.33 -13.04 -11.43
N ALA A 126 -7.43 -12.71 -10.74
CA ALA A 126 -8.40 -13.68 -10.25
C ALA A 126 -9.08 -14.44 -11.39
N TYR A 127 -9.47 -13.76 -12.48
CA TYR A 127 -10.05 -14.40 -13.66
C TYR A 127 -9.06 -15.35 -14.32
N ALA A 128 -7.80 -14.93 -14.49
CA ALA A 128 -6.77 -15.77 -15.10
C ALA A 128 -6.47 -17.00 -14.22
N ALA A 129 -6.35 -16.82 -12.92
CA ALA A 129 -6.11 -17.93 -11.99
C ALA A 129 -7.27 -18.92 -11.94
N GLY A 130 -8.51 -18.42 -11.90
CA GLY A 130 -9.70 -19.26 -11.92
C GLY A 130 -9.84 -20.08 -13.22
N ALA A 131 -9.58 -19.45 -14.38
CA ALA A 131 -9.58 -20.14 -15.66
C ALA A 131 -8.50 -21.23 -15.74
N LYS A 132 -7.30 -20.92 -15.23
CA LYS A 132 -6.22 -21.91 -15.15
C LYS A 132 -6.59 -23.07 -14.24
N ALA A 133 -7.09 -22.82 -13.05
CA ALA A 133 -7.50 -23.84 -12.10
C ALA A 133 -8.58 -24.76 -12.68
N ALA A 134 -9.58 -24.20 -13.37
CA ALA A 134 -10.63 -24.98 -14.04
C ALA A 134 -10.06 -25.86 -15.14
N LYS A 135 -9.12 -25.35 -15.93
CA LYS A 135 -8.42 -26.12 -16.97
C LYS A 135 -7.61 -27.26 -16.38
N ASP A 136 -6.85 -26.99 -15.32
CA ASP A 136 -6.04 -27.99 -14.62
C ASP A 136 -6.91 -29.10 -14.00
N ALA A 137 -8.13 -28.75 -13.56
CA ALA A 137 -9.15 -29.68 -13.10
C ALA A 137 -9.88 -30.44 -14.23
N GLY A 138 -9.48 -30.26 -15.49
CA GLY A 138 -10.05 -30.99 -16.64
C GLY A 138 -11.33 -30.40 -17.23
N VAL A 139 -11.73 -29.20 -16.85
CA VAL A 139 -12.90 -28.51 -17.44
C VAL A 139 -12.59 -28.12 -18.88
N LYS A 140 -13.36 -28.70 -19.82
CA LYS A 140 -13.25 -28.35 -21.23
C LYS A 140 -13.72 -26.91 -21.45
N ASN A 141 -12.99 -26.17 -22.29
CA ASN A 141 -13.27 -24.76 -22.61
C ASN A 141 -13.21 -23.82 -21.41
N ALA A 142 -12.42 -24.14 -20.38
CA ALA A 142 -12.12 -23.21 -19.31
C ALA A 142 -11.23 -22.07 -19.84
N GLY A 143 -11.79 -20.88 -19.96
CA GLY A 143 -11.08 -19.67 -20.35
C GLY A 143 -11.61 -18.47 -19.56
N ALA A 144 -10.84 -17.40 -19.49
CA ALA A 144 -11.25 -16.18 -18.79
C ALA A 144 -12.57 -15.61 -19.34
N ASP A 145 -12.84 -15.85 -20.64
CA ASP A 145 -14.05 -15.38 -21.34
C ASP A 145 -15.28 -16.28 -21.13
N THR A 146 -15.10 -17.48 -20.55
CA THR A 146 -16.19 -18.43 -20.32
C THR A 146 -16.92 -18.24 -18.99
N VAL A 147 -16.43 -17.36 -18.14
CA VAL A 147 -17.13 -16.98 -16.92
C VAL A 147 -18.42 -16.24 -17.30
N LYS A 148 -19.56 -16.85 -16.99
CA LYS A 148 -20.87 -16.21 -17.22
C LYS A 148 -20.98 -14.96 -16.33
N GLY A 149 -20.87 -13.82 -16.94
CA GLY A 149 -20.92 -12.50 -16.31
C GLY A 149 -19.84 -11.60 -16.91
N ALA A 150 -20.23 -10.39 -17.26
CA ALA A 150 -19.27 -9.41 -17.74
C ALA A 150 -18.27 -9.14 -16.61
N LYS A 151 -16.97 -9.21 -16.91
CA LYS A 151 -15.92 -8.72 -16.01
C LYS A 151 -16.28 -7.30 -15.61
N PRO A 152 -16.34 -6.99 -14.30
CA PRO A 152 -16.69 -5.65 -13.86
C PRO A 152 -15.69 -4.64 -14.45
N LYS A 153 -16.24 -3.58 -15.04
CA LYS A 153 -15.41 -2.45 -15.46
C LYS A 153 -15.02 -1.66 -14.23
N VAL A 154 -13.75 -1.62 -13.95
CA VAL A 154 -13.18 -0.84 -12.84
C VAL A 154 -12.43 0.34 -13.43
N ASP A 155 -12.61 1.50 -12.86
CA ASP A 155 -11.85 2.68 -13.24
C ASP A 155 -10.37 2.47 -12.88
N ALA A 156 -9.51 2.51 -13.91
CA ALA A 156 -8.07 2.36 -13.74
C ALA A 156 -7.43 3.54 -13.00
N SER A 157 -8.17 4.62 -12.76
CA SER A 157 -7.68 5.78 -12.00
C SER A 157 -7.52 5.53 -10.50
N GLU A 158 -8.03 4.42 -9.96
CA GLU A 158 -7.69 3.96 -8.62
C GLU A 158 -6.27 3.37 -8.59
N SER A 159 -5.30 4.21 -8.91
CA SER A 159 -3.91 3.89 -8.62
C SER A 159 -3.71 3.96 -7.11
N TRP A 160 -3.79 2.84 -6.44
CA TRP A 160 -3.29 2.71 -5.09
C TRP A 160 -1.81 3.08 -5.12
N SER A 161 -1.51 4.27 -4.64
CA SER A 161 -0.15 4.71 -4.52
C SER A 161 0.60 3.74 -3.64
N ARG A 162 1.54 3.01 -4.23
CA ARG A 162 2.47 2.16 -3.50
C ARG A 162 3.20 3.05 -2.51
N GLY A 163 2.91 2.88 -1.22
CA GLY A 163 3.70 3.50 -0.18
C GLY A 163 5.12 2.95 -0.34
N MET A 164 6.04 3.78 -0.77
CA MET A 164 7.44 3.41 -0.74
C MET A 164 7.88 3.44 0.72
N LEU A 165 7.95 2.27 1.33
CA LEU A 165 8.67 2.08 2.58
C LEU A 165 10.17 2.20 2.27
N GLY A 166 10.62 3.41 2.01
CA GLY A 166 12.04 3.73 2.02
C GLY A 166 12.52 3.75 3.47
N ALA A 167 13.73 3.29 3.73
CA ALA A 167 14.35 3.53 5.02
C ALA A 167 14.36 5.04 5.30
N ALA A 168 14.00 5.43 6.53
CA ALA A 168 14.10 6.83 6.93
C ALA A 168 15.55 7.30 6.79
N PRO A 169 15.80 8.54 6.35
CA PRO A 169 17.15 9.09 6.32
C PRO A 169 17.79 8.96 7.71
N GLY A 170 18.98 8.41 7.78
CA GLY A 170 19.74 8.27 9.01
C GLY A 170 19.52 6.99 9.82
N ALA A 171 18.83 5.98 9.29
CA ALA A 171 18.84 4.63 9.83
C ALA A 171 20.10 3.90 9.32
N GLY A 172 21.24 4.13 9.95
CA GLY A 172 22.51 3.44 9.79
C GLY A 172 23.08 3.12 11.16
#